data_971946101255d944414f000989a346eb
#
_entry.id   971946101255d944414f000989a346eb
#
_cell.length_a   1.000
_cell.length_b   1.000
_cell.length_c   1.000
_cell.angle_alpha   90.00
_cell.angle_beta   90.00
_cell.angle_gamma   90.00
#
_symmetry.space_group_name_H-M   'P 1'
#
loop_
_entity.id
_entity.type
_entity.pdbx_description
1 polymer ?
#
loop_
_entity_poly.entity_id
_entity_poly.type
_entity_poly.pdbx_seq_one_letter_code
_entity_poly.pdbx_strand_id
1 'polypeptide(L)'
;MIWILGATGRTGREIARQVAARGGTPVLVGRNAERLRKTAADLGLGDAEVVATDDPAAAIAAARPAVVVNTIGGYAETAVPIARACLPGGHYVDLANDLLAMPQLLALHDEAVAGGSTFVTGAGFGVLGTEVVVAWLCADRPAPAAMRVDALPSVAITAGQLGEALAQSIVSGLTTGGRRYQGGRMVPARLAADPRTHALPDGQTARSASGPTGELLAAHLASGAPDVVATTGLLPTAPLVRAILPAAGALLKIPPLQQFAVRRMAAMEFKPAPRPREHSWGHAVVTWADGTTREAWLRTGDAMDFTTSAAAETAVRLARGEGRRGAYTPACALGPELAEAAGATICQP
;
A
#
# COMPACT_ATOMS: atom_id res chain seq x y z
N MET A 1 7.84 21.16 -5.41
CA MET A 1 8.47 20.51 -4.24
C MET A 1 7.63 19.32 -3.79
N ILE A 2 8.27 18.19 -3.52
CA ILE A 2 7.61 16.95 -3.04
C ILE A 2 8.16 16.65 -1.65
N TRP A 3 7.32 16.78 -0.63
CA TRP A 3 7.68 16.51 0.76
C TRP A 3 7.58 15.01 1.05
N ILE A 4 8.64 14.44 1.63
CA ILE A 4 8.71 13.03 2.04
C ILE A 4 8.71 12.97 3.56
N LEU A 5 7.56 12.68 4.15
CA LEU A 5 7.45 12.50 5.60
C LEU A 5 8.03 11.14 6.02
N GLY A 6 8.82 11.11 7.10
CA GLY A 6 9.53 9.91 7.52
C GLY A 6 10.76 9.59 6.66
N ALA A 7 11.38 10.62 6.06
CA ALA A 7 12.50 10.49 5.12
C ALA A 7 13.75 9.80 5.68
N THR A 8 13.90 9.68 7.01
CA THR A 8 15.00 8.92 7.63
C THR A 8 14.73 7.41 7.72
N GLY A 9 13.50 6.99 7.48
CA GLY A 9 13.10 5.58 7.42
C GLY A 9 13.53 4.92 6.11
N ARG A 10 13.60 3.59 6.08
CA ARG A 10 14.00 2.80 4.89
C ARG A 10 13.17 3.17 3.64
N THR A 11 11.86 3.16 3.76
CA THR A 11 10.94 3.46 2.66
C THR A 11 11.03 4.92 2.21
N GLY A 12 11.02 5.87 3.16
CA GLY A 12 11.11 7.31 2.87
C GLY A 12 12.43 7.69 2.18
N ARG A 13 13.56 7.10 2.60
CA ARG A 13 14.86 7.28 1.95
C ARG A 13 14.84 6.86 0.49
N GLU A 14 14.31 5.67 0.22
CA GLU A 14 14.26 5.13 -1.14
C GLU A 14 13.30 5.93 -2.03
N ILE A 15 12.14 6.36 -1.51
CA ILE A 15 11.22 7.24 -2.24
C ILE A 15 11.90 8.58 -2.57
N ALA A 16 12.63 9.19 -1.63
CA ALA A 16 13.35 10.45 -1.89
C ALA A 16 14.35 10.28 -3.03
N ARG A 17 15.15 9.21 -3.02
CA ARG A 17 16.08 8.86 -4.09
C ARG A 17 15.36 8.68 -5.45
N GLN A 18 14.25 7.94 -5.45
CA GLN A 18 13.44 7.66 -6.64
C GLN A 18 12.75 8.90 -7.20
N VAL A 19 12.30 9.82 -6.35
CA VAL A 19 11.73 11.12 -6.76
C VAL A 19 12.81 11.95 -7.45
N ALA A 20 14.01 12.06 -6.86
CA ALA A 20 15.11 12.79 -7.47
C ALA A 20 15.53 12.17 -8.81
N ALA A 21 15.63 10.84 -8.90
CA ALA A 21 15.98 10.14 -10.14
C ALA A 21 14.98 10.37 -11.27
N ARG A 22 13.73 10.73 -10.95
CA ARG A 22 12.67 11.10 -11.93
C ARG A 22 12.58 12.61 -12.20
N GLY A 23 13.57 13.38 -11.74
CA GLY A 23 13.61 14.84 -11.92
C GLY A 23 12.69 15.62 -10.99
N GLY A 24 12.13 14.99 -9.96
CA GLY A 24 11.40 15.67 -8.90
C GLY A 24 12.32 16.33 -7.89
N THR A 25 11.84 17.30 -7.13
CA THR A 25 12.58 17.97 -6.06
C THR A 25 12.10 17.46 -4.70
N PRO A 26 12.78 16.46 -4.07
CA PRO A 26 12.39 15.96 -2.77
C PRO A 26 12.80 16.93 -1.66
N VAL A 27 11.93 17.10 -0.68
CA VAL A 27 12.19 17.76 0.61
C VAL A 27 12.11 16.68 1.69
N LEU A 28 13.14 16.50 2.49
CA LEU A 28 13.20 15.47 3.50
C LEU A 28 12.59 15.98 4.81
N VAL A 29 11.54 15.32 5.28
CA VAL A 29 10.79 15.77 6.46
C VAL A 29 10.84 14.70 7.57
N GLY A 30 11.08 15.16 8.80
CA GLY A 30 11.13 14.29 9.98
C GLY A 30 11.43 15.07 11.25
N ARG A 31 11.64 14.40 12.38
CA ARG A 31 11.79 15.04 13.70
C ARG A 31 13.22 15.54 14.02
N ASN A 32 14.23 15.01 13.36
CA ASN A 32 15.63 15.30 13.69
C ASN A 32 16.38 15.84 12.48
N ALA A 33 16.73 17.13 12.52
CA ALA A 33 17.42 17.83 11.42
C ALA A 33 18.78 17.23 11.07
N GLU A 34 19.56 16.80 12.05
CA GLU A 34 20.89 16.24 11.83
C GLU A 34 20.79 14.90 11.07
N ARG A 35 19.88 14.02 11.51
CA ARG A 35 19.60 12.75 10.82
C ARG A 35 19.08 12.97 9.40
N LEU A 36 18.26 13.99 9.17
CA LEU A 36 17.77 14.35 7.83
C LEU A 36 18.90 14.80 6.93
N ARG A 37 19.79 15.71 7.39
CA ARG A 37 20.96 16.15 6.62
C ARG A 37 21.91 15.00 6.32
N LYS A 38 22.16 14.14 7.31
CA LYS A 38 22.93 12.91 7.08
C LYS A 38 22.28 12.02 6.03
N THR A 39 20.96 11.84 6.09
CA THR A 39 20.21 11.06 5.10
C THR A 39 20.33 11.67 3.70
N ALA A 40 20.20 13.00 3.57
CA ALA A 40 20.38 13.70 2.30
C ALA A 40 21.79 13.47 1.72
N ALA A 41 22.82 13.62 2.54
CA ALA A 41 24.20 13.37 2.14
C ALA A 41 24.43 11.90 1.72
N ASP A 42 23.96 10.93 2.50
CA ASP A 42 24.08 9.49 2.22
C ASP A 42 23.39 9.10 0.89
N LEU A 43 22.36 9.84 0.46
CA LEU A 43 21.60 9.62 -0.78
C LEU A 43 22.19 10.39 -1.98
N GLY A 44 23.24 11.18 -1.81
CA GLY A 44 23.76 12.09 -2.84
C GLY A 44 22.82 13.28 -3.13
N LEU A 45 21.96 13.62 -2.17
CA LEU A 45 20.99 14.73 -2.22
C LEU A 45 21.40 15.84 -1.25
N GLY A 46 22.69 16.15 -1.16
CA GLY A 46 23.24 17.08 -0.17
C GLY A 46 22.61 18.48 -0.20
N ASP A 47 22.14 18.92 -1.35
CA ASP A 47 21.47 20.22 -1.54
C ASP A 47 19.94 20.16 -1.31
N ALA A 48 19.39 18.98 -0.99
CA ALA A 48 17.96 18.85 -0.74
C ALA A 48 17.57 19.57 0.55
N GLU A 49 16.47 20.30 0.48
CA GLU A 49 15.87 20.95 1.64
C GLU A 49 15.49 19.91 2.70
N VAL A 50 15.72 20.23 3.97
CA VAL A 50 15.32 19.41 5.11
C VAL A 50 14.42 20.23 6.04
N VAL A 51 13.30 19.62 6.47
CA VAL A 51 12.34 20.21 7.40
C VAL A 51 12.25 19.34 8.65
N ALA A 52 12.70 19.89 9.78
CA ALA A 52 12.57 19.24 11.07
C ALA A 52 11.30 19.74 11.78
N THR A 53 10.39 18.82 12.08
CA THR A 53 9.11 19.15 12.74
C THR A 53 8.58 17.95 13.52
N ASP A 54 7.93 18.23 14.65
CA ASP A 54 7.10 17.28 15.41
C ASP A 54 5.61 17.37 15.03
N ASP A 55 5.22 18.45 14.34
CA ASP A 55 3.86 18.66 13.81
C ASP A 55 3.94 18.82 12.27
N PRO A 56 3.89 17.70 11.54
CA PRO A 56 3.94 17.74 10.08
C PRO A 56 2.71 18.42 9.46
N ALA A 57 1.53 18.34 10.09
CA ALA A 57 0.33 18.96 9.54
C ALA A 57 0.41 20.50 9.57
N ALA A 58 0.86 21.07 10.68
CA ALA A 58 1.09 22.53 10.78
C ALA A 58 2.18 23.00 9.81
N ALA A 59 3.27 22.24 9.67
CA ALA A 59 4.35 22.57 8.74
C ALA A 59 3.88 22.53 7.27
N ILE A 60 3.07 21.55 6.88
CA ILE A 60 2.48 21.43 5.53
C ILE A 60 1.55 22.61 5.25
N ALA A 61 0.66 22.93 6.18
CA ALA A 61 -0.28 24.04 6.03
C ALA A 61 0.44 25.39 5.83
N ALA A 62 1.59 25.59 6.50
CA ALA A 62 2.41 26.79 6.36
C ALA A 62 3.18 26.83 5.03
N ALA A 63 3.84 25.72 4.65
CA ALA A 63 4.73 25.65 3.48
C ALA A 63 4.02 25.39 2.15
N ARG A 64 2.82 24.79 2.18
CA ARG A 64 2.00 24.44 1.00
C ARG A 64 2.77 23.70 -0.09
N PRO A 65 3.36 22.52 0.22
CA PRO A 65 4.05 21.74 -0.79
C PRO A 65 3.08 21.25 -1.88
N ALA A 66 3.59 21.08 -3.09
CA ALA A 66 2.76 20.57 -4.19
C ALA A 66 2.27 19.13 -3.92
N VAL A 67 3.13 18.29 -3.35
CA VAL A 67 2.81 16.90 -3.01
C VAL A 67 3.42 16.54 -1.66
N VAL A 68 2.70 15.78 -0.86
CA VAL A 68 3.17 15.15 0.38
C VAL A 68 3.11 13.65 0.23
N VAL A 69 4.23 12.96 0.41
CA VAL A 69 4.29 11.50 0.52
C VAL A 69 4.45 11.14 1.99
N ASN A 70 3.44 10.49 2.55
CA ASN A 70 3.42 10.06 3.93
C ASN A 70 3.97 8.63 4.08
N THR A 71 5.14 8.49 4.71
CA THR A 71 5.74 7.18 5.06
C THR A 71 5.92 6.99 6.57
N ILE A 72 5.26 7.80 7.38
CA ILE A 72 5.41 7.72 8.85
C ILE A 72 4.81 6.43 9.41
N GLY A 73 3.79 5.85 8.74
CA GLY A 73 3.00 4.74 9.26
C GLY A 73 1.90 5.19 10.21
N GLY A 74 1.18 4.23 10.84
CA GLY A 74 0.01 4.56 11.64
C GLY A 74 -1.04 5.33 10.84
N TYR A 75 -1.30 4.89 9.61
CA TYR A 75 -2.11 5.65 8.65
C TYR A 75 -3.55 5.92 9.12
N ALA A 76 -4.10 5.06 9.98
CA ALA A 76 -5.43 5.26 10.56
C ALA A 76 -5.51 6.57 11.38
N GLU A 77 -4.39 6.98 11.99
CA GLU A 77 -4.28 8.20 12.79
C GLU A 77 -3.65 9.35 12.00
N THR A 78 -2.71 9.07 11.10
CA THR A 78 -1.87 10.10 10.47
C THR A 78 -2.39 10.56 9.11
N ALA A 79 -3.09 9.71 8.33
CA ALA A 79 -3.42 10.01 6.95
C ALA A 79 -4.37 11.21 6.82
N VAL A 80 -5.49 11.19 7.52
CA VAL A 80 -6.54 12.23 7.40
C VAL A 80 -6.04 13.63 7.81
N PRO A 81 -5.38 13.81 8.98
CA PRO A 81 -4.86 15.13 9.37
C PRO A 81 -3.84 15.68 8.36
N ILE A 82 -2.93 14.83 7.89
CA ILE A 82 -1.89 15.24 6.93
C ILE A 82 -2.51 15.56 5.56
N ALA A 83 -3.44 14.73 5.07
CA ALA A 83 -4.11 14.98 3.79
C ALA A 83 -4.90 16.31 3.80
N ARG A 84 -5.64 16.58 4.88
CA ARG A 84 -6.35 17.86 5.03
C ARG A 84 -5.41 19.05 5.07
N ALA A 85 -4.23 18.92 5.68
CA ALA A 85 -3.22 19.97 5.69
C ALA A 85 -2.67 20.30 4.30
N CYS A 86 -2.81 19.40 3.31
CA CYS A 86 -2.45 19.67 1.92
C CYS A 86 -3.45 20.58 1.21
N LEU A 87 -4.67 20.78 1.75
CA LEU A 87 -5.70 21.62 1.13
C LEU A 87 -5.43 23.11 1.33
N PRO A 88 -5.78 23.97 0.36
CA PRO A 88 -6.16 23.66 -1.00
C PRO A 88 -4.95 23.50 -1.94
N GLY A 89 -5.12 22.70 -2.99
CA GLY A 89 -4.19 22.61 -4.13
C GLY A 89 -2.99 21.66 -3.96
N GLY A 90 -2.63 21.28 -2.74
CA GLY A 90 -1.61 20.27 -2.48
C GLY A 90 -2.17 18.85 -2.63
N HIS A 91 -1.31 17.90 -3.01
CA HIS A 91 -1.66 16.50 -3.20
C HIS A 91 -1.08 15.63 -2.10
N TYR A 92 -1.72 14.48 -1.85
CA TYR A 92 -1.32 13.52 -0.81
C TYR A 92 -1.13 12.13 -1.38
N VAL A 93 -0.11 11.43 -0.91
CA VAL A 93 0.17 10.01 -1.25
C VAL A 93 0.55 9.26 0.02
N ASP A 94 -0.01 8.06 0.22
CA ASP A 94 0.45 7.13 1.25
C ASP A 94 0.58 5.68 0.73
N LEU A 95 1.11 4.83 1.60
CA LEU A 95 1.38 3.42 1.34
C LEU A 95 0.46 2.50 2.18
N ALA A 96 -0.67 3.02 2.65
CA ALA A 96 -1.61 2.24 3.46
C ALA A 96 -2.06 0.97 2.71
N ASN A 97 -2.08 -0.14 3.41
CA ASN A 97 -2.63 -1.40 2.89
C ASN A 97 -3.50 -2.07 3.94
N ASP A 98 -4.41 -1.31 4.52
CA ASP A 98 -5.32 -1.77 5.56
C ASP A 98 -6.72 -1.15 5.43
N LEU A 99 -7.69 -1.85 5.97
CA LEU A 99 -9.11 -1.49 5.88
C LEU A 99 -9.55 -0.50 6.97
N LEU A 100 -8.63 0.04 7.78
CA LEU A 100 -8.91 1.12 8.73
C LEU A 100 -8.58 2.48 8.13
N ALA A 101 -7.37 2.63 7.57
CA ALA A 101 -6.89 3.90 7.03
C ALA A 101 -7.47 4.24 5.65
N MET A 102 -7.46 3.28 4.71
CA MET A 102 -7.86 3.56 3.33
C MET A 102 -9.30 4.09 3.20
N PRO A 103 -10.33 3.51 3.85
CA PRO A 103 -11.68 4.07 3.79
C PRO A 103 -11.79 5.49 4.35
N GLN A 104 -11.00 5.81 5.40
CA GLN A 104 -11.01 7.16 6.00
C GLN A 104 -10.45 8.19 5.03
N LEU A 105 -9.35 7.87 4.31
CA LEU A 105 -8.80 8.78 3.31
C LEU A 105 -9.75 8.94 2.11
N LEU A 106 -10.33 7.84 1.62
CA LEU A 106 -11.27 7.87 0.49
C LEU A 106 -12.54 8.68 0.81
N ALA A 107 -12.95 8.72 2.08
CA ALA A 107 -14.08 9.56 2.53
C ALA A 107 -13.81 11.07 2.39
N LEU A 108 -12.57 11.51 2.18
CA LEU A 108 -12.21 12.90 1.90
C LEU A 108 -12.41 13.27 0.42
N HIS A 109 -13.05 12.43 -0.39
CA HIS A 109 -13.18 12.64 -1.83
C HIS A 109 -13.72 14.02 -2.19
N ASP A 110 -14.85 14.41 -1.62
CA ASP A 110 -15.51 15.69 -1.93
C ASP A 110 -14.68 16.88 -1.41
N GLU A 111 -14.03 16.76 -0.24
CA GLU A 111 -13.11 17.77 0.29
C GLU A 111 -11.91 17.97 -0.67
N ALA A 112 -11.35 16.89 -1.20
CA ALA A 112 -10.24 16.93 -2.14
C ALA A 112 -10.67 17.55 -3.49
N VAL A 113 -11.85 17.18 -4.00
CA VAL A 113 -12.42 17.79 -5.23
C VAL A 113 -12.60 19.29 -5.04
N ALA A 114 -13.26 19.71 -3.96
CA ALA A 114 -13.49 21.13 -3.66
C ALA A 114 -12.17 21.91 -3.47
N GLY A 115 -11.16 21.28 -2.89
CA GLY A 115 -9.83 21.85 -2.71
C GLY A 115 -8.92 21.79 -3.97
N GLY A 116 -9.39 21.22 -5.08
CA GLY A 116 -8.59 21.07 -6.30
C GLY A 116 -7.42 20.09 -6.15
N SER A 117 -7.51 19.16 -5.22
CA SER A 117 -6.44 18.24 -4.80
C SER A 117 -6.70 16.79 -5.28
N THR A 118 -5.65 15.98 -5.29
CA THR A 118 -5.73 14.54 -5.51
C THR A 118 -5.08 13.84 -4.33
N PHE A 119 -5.83 12.97 -3.66
CA PHE A 119 -5.34 12.14 -2.56
C PHE A 119 -5.26 10.69 -3.01
N VAL A 120 -4.11 10.06 -2.86
CA VAL A 120 -3.87 8.68 -3.26
C VAL A 120 -3.49 7.86 -2.04
N THR A 121 -4.26 6.80 -1.76
CA THR A 121 -3.95 5.84 -0.70
C THR A 121 -3.62 4.48 -1.28
N GLY A 122 -2.66 3.79 -0.68
CA GLY A 122 -2.27 2.46 -1.12
C GLY A 122 -1.29 2.45 -2.30
N ALA A 123 -0.42 3.47 -2.43
CA ALA A 123 0.55 3.56 -3.53
C ALA A 123 1.71 2.55 -3.38
N GLY A 124 1.39 1.26 -3.21
CA GLY A 124 2.35 0.18 -3.03
C GLY A 124 1.98 -1.09 -3.77
N PHE A 125 2.84 -2.10 -3.68
CA PHE A 125 2.76 -3.35 -4.45
C PHE A 125 1.40 -4.04 -4.32
N GLY A 126 0.91 -4.25 -3.09
CA GLY A 126 -0.32 -5.00 -2.88
C GLY A 126 -1.50 -4.39 -3.63
N VAL A 127 -1.80 -3.14 -3.32
CA VAL A 127 -2.93 -2.41 -3.90
C VAL A 127 -2.73 -2.19 -5.40
N LEU A 128 -1.69 -1.46 -5.81
CA LEU A 128 -1.48 -1.13 -7.23
C LEU A 128 -1.30 -2.38 -8.10
N GLY A 129 -0.52 -3.35 -7.63
CA GLY A 129 -0.21 -4.55 -8.41
C GLY A 129 -1.41 -5.45 -8.66
N THR A 130 -2.43 -5.45 -7.81
CA THR A 130 -3.68 -6.18 -8.03
C THR A 130 -4.74 -5.33 -8.72
N GLU A 131 -4.85 -4.04 -8.38
CA GLU A 131 -5.79 -3.10 -8.95
C GLU A 131 -5.62 -2.97 -10.47
N VAL A 132 -4.38 -2.87 -10.95
CA VAL A 132 -4.08 -2.76 -12.38
C VAL A 132 -4.49 -4.02 -13.14
N VAL A 133 -4.26 -5.21 -12.58
CA VAL A 133 -4.73 -6.46 -13.20
C VAL A 133 -6.25 -6.50 -13.31
N VAL A 134 -6.95 -6.06 -12.24
CA VAL A 134 -8.42 -5.96 -12.24
C VAL A 134 -8.89 -4.96 -13.30
N ALA A 135 -8.31 -3.76 -13.34
CA ALA A 135 -8.67 -2.73 -14.33
C ALA A 135 -8.47 -3.23 -15.76
N TRP A 136 -7.36 -3.93 -16.02
CA TRP A 136 -7.07 -4.51 -17.33
C TRP A 136 -8.07 -5.62 -17.72
N LEU A 137 -8.41 -6.52 -16.81
CA LEU A 137 -9.38 -7.61 -17.08
C LEU A 137 -10.81 -7.10 -17.30
N CYS A 138 -11.18 -6.02 -16.61
CA CYS A 138 -12.52 -5.44 -16.65
C CYS A 138 -12.68 -4.34 -17.72
N ALA A 139 -11.60 -3.95 -18.40
CA ALA A 139 -11.67 -2.92 -19.44
C ALA A 139 -12.71 -3.27 -20.52
N ASP A 140 -13.56 -2.30 -20.86
CA ASP A 140 -14.62 -2.42 -21.88
C ASP A 140 -15.62 -3.56 -21.63
N ARG A 141 -15.80 -3.98 -20.36
CA ARG A 141 -16.74 -5.03 -19.97
C ARG A 141 -17.70 -4.56 -18.86
N PRO A 142 -18.91 -5.17 -18.77
CA PRO A 142 -19.79 -4.90 -17.64
C PRO A 142 -19.13 -5.34 -16.31
N ALA A 143 -19.64 -4.80 -15.20
CA ALA A 143 -19.17 -5.19 -13.88
C ALA A 143 -19.25 -6.71 -13.69
N PRO A 144 -18.18 -7.36 -13.19
CA PRO A 144 -18.19 -8.81 -12.97
C PRO A 144 -19.07 -9.20 -11.79
N ALA A 145 -19.51 -10.46 -11.76
CA ALA A 145 -20.30 -11.02 -10.67
C ALA A 145 -19.43 -11.32 -9.43
N ALA A 146 -18.21 -11.82 -9.66
CA ALA A 146 -17.29 -12.17 -8.58
C ALA A 146 -15.84 -12.04 -9.03
N MET A 147 -14.95 -11.83 -8.06
CA MET A 147 -13.53 -11.88 -8.31
C MET A 147 -12.70 -12.33 -7.11
N ARG A 148 -11.51 -12.79 -7.43
CA ARG A 148 -10.44 -13.05 -6.49
C ARG A 148 -9.19 -12.28 -6.94
N VAL A 149 -8.53 -11.63 -5.98
CA VAL A 149 -7.22 -11.00 -6.18
C VAL A 149 -6.21 -11.59 -5.20
N ASP A 150 -4.98 -11.79 -5.67
CA ASP A 150 -3.91 -12.38 -4.87
C ASP A 150 -2.64 -11.52 -4.99
N ALA A 151 -2.20 -10.95 -3.87
CA ALA A 151 -0.90 -10.27 -3.77
C ALA A 151 0.16 -11.25 -3.26
N LEU A 152 1.14 -11.57 -4.09
CA LEU A 152 2.17 -12.57 -3.82
C LEU A 152 3.56 -11.91 -3.76
N PRO A 153 3.87 -11.15 -2.71
CA PRO A 153 5.14 -10.43 -2.60
C PRO A 153 6.33 -11.37 -2.47
N SER A 154 7.45 -10.95 -3.04
CA SER A 154 8.77 -11.53 -2.83
C SER A 154 9.69 -10.40 -2.38
N VAL A 155 10.11 -10.42 -1.12
CA VAL A 155 10.85 -9.33 -0.46
C VAL A 155 12.13 -9.89 0.14
N ALA A 156 13.25 -9.23 -0.09
CA ALA A 156 14.48 -9.51 0.62
C ALA A 156 14.39 -9.01 2.07
N ILE A 157 14.77 -9.85 3.01
CA ILE A 157 14.86 -9.45 4.41
C ILE A 157 16.21 -8.77 4.63
N THR A 158 16.18 -7.50 5.00
CA THR A 158 17.39 -6.78 5.45
C THR A 158 17.64 -7.02 6.94
N ALA A 159 18.91 -7.06 7.35
CA ALA A 159 19.25 -7.13 8.77
C ALA A 159 18.67 -5.94 9.52
N GLY A 160 18.22 -6.18 10.75
CA GLY A 160 17.72 -5.15 11.64
C GLY A 160 16.43 -5.54 12.35
N GLN A 161 15.87 -4.58 13.06
CA GLN A 161 14.60 -4.78 13.77
C GLN A 161 13.41 -4.62 12.82
N LEU A 162 12.33 -5.35 13.13
CA LEU A 162 11.04 -5.24 12.42
C LEU A 162 10.55 -3.78 12.38
N GLY A 163 10.70 -3.09 13.49
CA GLY A 163 10.25 -1.72 13.66
C GLY A 163 8.77 -1.60 14.05
N GLU A 164 8.43 -0.49 14.68
CA GLU A 164 7.12 -0.28 15.29
C GLU A 164 6.01 -0.18 14.24
N ALA A 165 6.24 0.53 13.13
CA ALA A 165 5.23 0.72 12.09
C ALA A 165 4.76 -0.62 11.46
N LEU A 166 5.69 -1.53 11.17
CA LEU A 166 5.34 -2.84 10.61
C LEU A 166 4.69 -3.73 11.67
N ALA A 167 5.17 -3.69 12.92
CA ALA A 167 4.56 -4.42 14.04
C ALA A 167 3.11 -3.96 14.27
N GLN A 168 2.84 -2.66 14.26
CA GLN A 168 1.48 -2.10 14.35
C GLN A 168 0.60 -2.58 13.20
N SER A 169 1.09 -2.55 11.97
CA SER A 169 0.34 -3.04 10.79
C SER A 169 -0.06 -4.51 10.91
N ILE A 170 0.87 -5.37 11.36
CA ILE A 170 0.58 -6.80 11.58
C ILE A 170 -0.47 -7.00 12.67
N VAL A 171 -0.31 -6.33 13.81
CA VAL A 171 -1.25 -6.45 14.94
C VAL A 171 -2.62 -5.88 14.57
N SER A 172 -2.67 -4.77 13.84
CA SER A 172 -3.90 -4.18 13.31
C SER A 172 -4.64 -5.16 12.38
N GLY A 173 -3.92 -5.80 11.47
CA GLY A 173 -4.49 -6.83 10.60
C GLY A 173 -5.09 -8.02 11.38
N LEU A 174 -4.41 -8.49 12.43
CA LEU A 174 -4.90 -9.56 13.30
C LEU A 174 -6.17 -9.14 14.06
N THR A 175 -6.22 -7.92 14.58
CA THR A 175 -7.37 -7.42 15.37
C THR A 175 -8.57 -7.06 14.50
N THR A 176 -8.35 -6.60 13.27
CA THR A 176 -9.41 -6.34 12.28
C THR A 176 -10.12 -7.64 11.87
N GLY A 177 -9.40 -8.76 11.84
CA GLY A 177 -9.92 -10.05 11.38
C GLY A 177 -10.15 -10.09 9.87
N GLY A 178 -10.54 -11.23 9.34
CA GLY A 178 -10.81 -11.39 7.91
C GLY A 178 -12.00 -10.55 7.42
N ARG A 179 -11.94 -10.14 6.16
CA ARG A 179 -13.00 -9.40 5.46
C ARG A 179 -13.13 -9.92 4.03
N ARG A 180 -14.33 -9.78 3.46
CA ARG A 180 -14.64 -9.97 2.03
C ARG A 180 -15.76 -9.04 1.61
N TYR A 181 -15.92 -8.81 0.33
CA TYR A 181 -17.18 -8.27 -0.20
C TYR A 181 -18.11 -9.41 -0.52
N GLN A 182 -19.38 -9.24 -0.15
CA GLN A 182 -20.48 -10.15 -0.49
C GLN A 182 -21.75 -9.32 -0.74
N GLY A 183 -22.33 -9.47 -1.91
CA GLY A 183 -23.49 -8.68 -2.32
C GLY A 183 -23.23 -7.16 -2.27
N GLY A 184 -22.04 -6.70 -2.64
CA GLY A 184 -21.63 -5.29 -2.63
C GLY A 184 -21.34 -4.69 -1.26
N ARG A 185 -21.32 -5.51 -0.20
CA ARG A 185 -21.06 -5.07 1.17
C ARG A 185 -19.82 -5.76 1.75
N MET A 186 -19.00 -5.01 2.46
CA MET A 186 -17.90 -5.59 3.21
C MET A 186 -18.42 -6.30 4.45
N VAL A 187 -18.20 -7.62 4.52
CA VAL A 187 -18.67 -8.48 5.62
C VAL A 187 -17.48 -9.14 6.34
N PRO A 188 -17.65 -9.51 7.63
CA PRO A 188 -16.67 -10.31 8.34
C PRO A 188 -16.44 -11.66 7.65
N ALA A 189 -15.19 -12.11 7.65
CA ALA A 189 -14.77 -13.42 7.21
C ALA A 189 -13.74 -14.01 8.18
N ARG A 190 -13.44 -15.28 8.07
CA ARG A 190 -12.36 -15.87 8.85
C ARG A 190 -11.01 -15.37 8.34
N LEU A 191 -10.12 -14.94 9.24
CA LEU A 191 -8.76 -14.58 8.89
C LEU A 191 -8.01 -15.80 8.35
N ALA A 192 -7.21 -15.59 7.30
CA ALA A 192 -6.50 -16.64 6.56
C ALA A 192 -7.45 -17.72 5.99
N ALA A 193 -8.68 -17.35 5.64
CA ALA A 193 -9.57 -18.20 4.84
C ALA A 193 -9.07 -18.36 3.40
N ASP A 194 -9.76 -19.18 2.62
CA ASP A 194 -9.53 -19.36 1.17
C ASP A 194 -8.06 -19.60 0.80
N PRO A 195 -7.29 -20.48 1.52
CA PRO A 195 -5.91 -20.76 1.20
C PRO A 195 -5.80 -21.38 -0.20
N ARG A 196 -4.83 -20.88 -0.97
CA ARG A 196 -4.56 -21.41 -2.31
C ARG A 196 -3.06 -21.56 -2.55
N THR A 197 -2.69 -22.60 -3.28
CA THR A 197 -1.37 -22.71 -3.88
C THR A 197 -1.49 -22.34 -5.35
N HIS A 198 -0.65 -21.40 -5.78
CA HIS A 198 -0.60 -20.89 -7.15
C HIS A 198 0.59 -21.49 -7.87
N ALA A 199 0.37 -21.99 -9.10
CA ALA A 199 1.44 -22.16 -10.07
C ALA A 199 1.69 -20.79 -10.71
N LEU A 200 2.90 -20.26 -10.55
CA LEU A 200 3.27 -18.95 -11.07
C LEU A 200 3.70 -19.04 -12.53
N PRO A 201 3.57 -17.96 -13.32
CA PRO A 201 3.97 -17.98 -14.73
C PRO A 201 5.45 -18.31 -14.99
N ASP A 202 6.32 -18.14 -13.97
CA ASP A 202 7.74 -18.51 -14.03
C ASP A 202 8.04 -19.97 -13.63
N GLY A 203 7.01 -20.79 -13.43
CA GLY A 203 7.12 -22.20 -13.03
C GLY A 203 7.31 -22.43 -11.53
N GLN A 204 7.46 -21.36 -10.74
CA GLN A 204 7.55 -21.47 -9.28
C GLN A 204 6.16 -21.63 -8.65
N THR A 205 6.11 -21.78 -7.34
CA THR A 205 4.85 -21.84 -6.59
C THR A 205 4.81 -20.79 -5.48
N ALA A 206 3.62 -20.26 -5.21
CA ALA A 206 3.36 -19.42 -4.06
C ALA A 206 2.07 -19.84 -3.35
N ARG A 207 1.95 -19.51 -2.09
CA ARG A 207 0.73 -19.76 -1.31
C ARG A 207 0.16 -18.43 -0.82
N SER A 208 -1.15 -18.34 -0.77
CA SER A 208 -1.85 -17.18 -0.24
C SER A 208 -3.02 -17.58 0.64
N ALA A 209 -3.47 -16.65 1.49
CA ALA A 209 -4.69 -16.78 2.27
C ALA A 209 -5.33 -15.40 2.44
N SER A 210 -6.65 -15.34 2.70
CA SER A 210 -7.38 -14.08 2.76
C SER A 210 -7.07 -13.28 4.02
N GLY A 211 -7.01 -11.95 3.88
CA GLY A 211 -6.73 -11.01 4.95
C GLY A 211 -7.48 -9.68 4.78
N PRO A 212 -7.47 -8.84 5.81
CA PRO A 212 -8.09 -7.51 5.78
C PRO A 212 -7.15 -6.49 5.14
N THR A 213 -6.82 -6.69 3.87
CA THR A 213 -5.86 -5.88 3.13
C THR A 213 -6.53 -4.93 2.14
N GLY A 214 -5.84 -3.86 1.78
CA GLY A 214 -6.35 -2.80 0.90
C GLY A 214 -6.69 -3.28 -0.51
N GLU A 215 -6.09 -4.38 -0.96
CA GLU A 215 -6.40 -5.03 -2.24
C GLU A 215 -7.88 -5.37 -2.35
N LEU A 216 -8.53 -5.73 -1.23
CA LEU A 216 -9.95 -6.03 -1.19
C LEU A 216 -10.81 -4.82 -1.60
N LEU A 217 -10.47 -3.66 -1.03
CA LEU A 217 -11.17 -2.40 -1.31
C LEU A 217 -10.87 -1.92 -2.73
N ALA A 218 -9.60 -1.93 -3.13
CA ALA A 218 -9.17 -1.48 -4.45
C ALA A 218 -9.80 -2.32 -5.58
N ALA A 219 -9.84 -3.64 -5.43
CA ALA A 219 -10.47 -4.52 -6.41
C ALA A 219 -11.98 -4.26 -6.55
N HIS A 220 -12.67 -4.03 -5.43
CA HIS A 220 -14.10 -3.66 -5.46
C HIS A 220 -14.33 -2.32 -6.16
N LEU A 221 -13.53 -1.29 -5.82
CA LEU A 221 -13.67 0.05 -6.41
C LEU A 221 -13.33 0.07 -7.92
N ALA A 222 -12.30 -0.67 -8.32
CA ALA A 222 -11.87 -0.74 -9.72
C ALA A 222 -12.84 -1.49 -10.64
N SER A 223 -13.66 -2.39 -10.10
CA SER A 223 -14.50 -3.30 -10.90
C SER A 223 -16.00 -3.16 -10.68
N GLY A 224 -16.43 -2.68 -9.51
CA GLY A 224 -17.82 -2.74 -9.08
C GLY A 224 -18.32 -4.14 -8.77
N ALA A 225 -17.45 -5.17 -8.68
CA ALA A 225 -17.85 -6.54 -8.36
C ALA A 225 -18.53 -6.62 -7.00
N PRO A 226 -19.72 -7.25 -6.88
CA PRO A 226 -20.40 -7.41 -5.60
C PRO A 226 -19.69 -8.42 -4.68
N ASP A 227 -19.03 -9.43 -5.24
CA ASP A 227 -18.35 -10.48 -4.49
C ASP A 227 -16.84 -10.42 -4.77
N VAL A 228 -16.04 -10.09 -3.73
CA VAL A 228 -14.59 -9.97 -3.85
C VAL A 228 -13.90 -10.69 -2.70
N VAL A 229 -12.89 -11.48 -3.03
CA VAL A 229 -11.94 -12.07 -2.08
C VAL A 229 -10.54 -11.57 -2.40
N ALA A 230 -9.87 -11.00 -1.41
CA ALA A 230 -8.45 -10.64 -1.50
C ALA A 230 -7.60 -11.54 -0.63
N THR A 231 -6.47 -11.99 -1.16
CA THR A 231 -5.50 -12.83 -0.44
C THR A 231 -4.09 -12.29 -0.56
N THR A 232 -3.26 -12.68 0.38
CA THR A 232 -1.85 -12.30 0.36
C THR A 232 -0.93 -13.47 0.69
N GLY A 233 0.25 -13.49 0.07
CA GLY A 233 1.31 -14.44 0.39
C GLY A 233 2.00 -14.21 1.74
N LEU A 234 1.63 -13.15 2.45
CA LEU A 234 2.18 -12.84 3.78
C LEU A 234 1.47 -13.57 4.92
N LEU A 235 0.27 -14.11 4.66
CA LEU A 235 -0.49 -14.82 5.68
C LEU A 235 -0.19 -16.32 5.69
N PRO A 236 -0.19 -16.95 6.87
CA PRO A 236 0.10 -18.37 7.00
C PRO A 236 -1.03 -19.21 6.38
N THR A 237 -0.65 -20.25 5.64
CA THR A 237 -1.58 -21.22 5.03
C THR A 237 -1.65 -22.53 5.79
N ALA A 238 -0.76 -22.79 6.77
CA ALA A 238 -0.73 -24.00 7.57
C ALA A 238 -2.01 -24.15 8.41
N PRO A 239 -2.70 -25.30 8.39
CA PRO A 239 -4.02 -25.47 9.02
C PRO A 239 -4.03 -25.14 10.52
N LEU A 240 -3.02 -25.63 11.27
CA LEU A 240 -2.91 -25.38 12.72
C LEU A 240 -2.73 -23.88 13.05
N VAL A 241 -1.86 -23.18 12.32
CA VAL A 241 -1.66 -21.75 12.50
C VAL A 241 -2.95 -20.99 12.22
N ARG A 242 -3.63 -21.31 11.12
CA ARG A 242 -4.92 -20.71 10.76
C ARG A 242 -6.02 -20.97 11.80
N ALA A 243 -5.97 -22.11 12.50
CA ALA A 243 -6.95 -22.43 13.54
C ALA A 243 -6.86 -21.50 14.75
N ILE A 244 -5.66 -21.07 15.14
CA ILE A 244 -5.42 -20.23 16.32
C ILE A 244 -5.51 -18.73 16.05
N LEU A 245 -5.39 -18.28 14.79
CA LEU A 245 -5.41 -16.85 14.44
C LEU A 245 -6.63 -16.08 14.97
N PRO A 246 -7.87 -16.60 14.89
CA PRO A 246 -9.04 -15.88 15.42
C PRO A 246 -8.96 -15.63 16.92
N ALA A 247 -8.49 -16.62 17.70
CA ALA A 247 -8.31 -16.48 19.14
C ALA A 247 -7.19 -15.49 19.47
N ALA A 248 -6.07 -15.55 18.75
CA ALA A 248 -4.98 -14.59 18.91
C ALA A 248 -5.46 -13.16 18.58
N GLY A 249 -6.20 -12.97 17.48
CA GLY A 249 -6.79 -11.69 17.12
C GLY A 249 -7.76 -11.14 18.16
N ALA A 250 -8.57 -12.00 18.77
CA ALA A 250 -9.49 -11.61 19.86
C ALA A 250 -8.73 -11.15 21.12
N LEU A 251 -7.68 -11.85 21.50
CA LEU A 251 -6.83 -11.47 22.64
C LEU A 251 -6.11 -10.14 22.41
N LEU A 252 -5.63 -9.90 21.18
CA LEU A 252 -4.95 -8.66 20.81
C LEU A 252 -5.88 -7.44 20.74
N LYS A 253 -7.19 -7.59 20.88
CA LYS A 253 -8.12 -6.46 21.06
C LYS A 253 -8.04 -5.84 22.46
N ILE A 254 -7.41 -6.53 23.42
CA ILE A 254 -7.19 -6.02 24.79
C ILE A 254 -5.99 -5.06 24.72
N PRO A 255 -6.17 -3.73 25.05
CA PRO A 255 -5.13 -2.73 24.81
C PRO A 255 -3.75 -3.04 25.42
N PRO A 256 -3.62 -3.52 26.68
CA PRO A 256 -2.32 -3.87 27.25
C PRO A 256 -1.62 -5.01 26.48
N LEU A 257 -2.37 -6.02 26.01
CA LEU A 257 -1.82 -7.14 25.25
C LEU A 257 -1.41 -6.70 23.85
N GLN A 258 -2.20 -5.83 23.22
CA GLN A 258 -1.88 -5.23 21.93
C GLN A 258 -0.56 -4.46 21.99
N GLN A 259 -0.43 -3.55 22.96
CA GLN A 259 0.80 -2.76 23.13
C GLN A 259 2.02 -3.64 23.43
N PHE A 260 1.84 -4.66 24.27
CA PHE A 260 2.90 -5.62 24.56
C PHE A 260 3.33 -6.37 23.29
N ALA A 261 2.37 -6.87 22.49
CA ALA A 261 2.65 -7.57 21.24
C ALA A 261 3.38 -6.67 20.24
N VAL A 262 2.92 -5.41 20.06
CA VAL A 262 3.59 -4.45 19.17
C VAL A 262 5.03 -4.22 19.61
N ARG A 263 5.29 -3.96 20.90
CA ARG A 263 6.66 -3.74 21.42
C ARG A 263 7.56 -4.97 21.20
N ARG A 264 7.05 -6.17 21.51
CA ARG A 264 7.80 -7.42 21.33
C ARG A 264 8.11 -7.70 19.86
N MET A 265 7.14 -7.50 18.98
CA MET A 265 7.33 -7.67 17.55
C MET A 265 8.28 -6.61 16.99
N ALA A 266 8.13 -5.35 17.36
CA ALA A 266 9.00 -4.26 16.91
C ALA A 266 10.48 -4.50 17.24
N ALA A 267 10.76 -5.13 18.38
CA ALA A 267 12.11 -5.48 18.85
C ALA A 267 12.66 -6.78 18.23
N MET A 268 11.87 -7.53 17.43
CA MET A 268 12.36 -8.74 16.76
C MET A 268 13.46 -8.40 15.76
N GLU A 269 14.59 -9.07 15.89
CA GLU A 269 15.72 -8.93 14.98
C GLU A 269 15.64 -9.96 13.86
N PHE A 270 15.87 -9.52 12.65
CA PHE A 270 15.94 -10.36 11.46
C PHE A 270 17.36 -10.45 10.95
N LYS A 271 17.76 -11.65 10.60
CA LYS A 271 18.97 -11.87 9.80
C LYS A 271 18.67 -11.58 8.33
N PRO A 272 19.63 -11.08 7.57
CA PRO A 272 19.42 -10.86 6.15
C PRO A 272 19.13 -12.21 5.47
N ALA A 273 18.13 -12.18 4.59
CA ALA A 273 17.79 -13.33 3.76
C ALA A 273 17.45 -12.86 2.35
N PRO A 274 17.84 -13.62 1.32
CA PRO A 274 17.43 -13.32 -0.05
C PRO A 274 15.90 -13.42 -0.19
N ARG A 275 15.35 -12.78 -1.21
CA ARG A 275 13.93 -12.97 -1.54
C ARG A 275 13.63 -14.45 -1.81
N PRO A 276 12.43 -14.89 -1.40
CA PRO A 276 12.04 -16.30 -1.58
C PRO A 276 11.83 -16.68 -3.06
N ARG A 277 11.60 -15.71 -3.94
CA ARG A 277 11.40 -15.86 -5.39
C ARG A 277 12.01 -14.67 -6.12
N GLU A 278 12.30 -14.85 -7.41
CA GLU A 278 12.84 -13.78 -8.25
C GLU A 278 11.82 -12.65 -8.45
N HIS A 279 10.55 -13.00 -8.57
CA HIS A 279 9.48 -12.05 -8.85
C HIS A 279 8.42 -12.01 -7.76
N SER A 280 7.84 -10.82 -7.60
CA SER A 280 6.57 -10.61 -6.95
C SER A 280 5.47 -10.61 -7.99
N TRP A 281 4.29 -11.14 -7.63
CA TRP A 281 3.17 -11.32 -8.54
C TRP A 281 1.90 -10.71 -7.97
N GLY A 282 1.25 -9.84 -8.75
CA GLY A 282 -0.15 -9.47 -8.60
C GLY A 282 -0.99 -10.39 -9.48
N HIS A 283 -2.13 -10.87 -9.00
CA HIS A 283 -2.95 -11.83 -9.72
C HIS A 283 -4.42 -11.50 -9.54
N ALA A 284 -5.22 -11.70 -10.58
CA ALA A 284 -6.67 -11.64 -10.47
C ALA A 284 -7.35 -12.69 -11.33
N VAL A 285 -8.43 -13.26 -10.79
CA VAL A 285 -9.41 -14.09 -11.50
C VAL A 285 -10.76 -13.39 -11.40
N VAL A 286 -11.36 -13.12 -12.54
CA VAL A 286 -12.63 -12.38 -12.66
C VAL A 286 -13.67 -13.29 -13.30
N THR A 287 -14.87 -13.37 -12.73
CA THR A 287 -15.99 -14.17 -13.23
C THR A 287 -17.19 -13.30 -13.47
N TRP A 288 -17.79 -13.38 -14.67
CA TRP A 288 -19.02 -12.67 -15.04
C TRP A 288 -20.27 -13.50 -14.83
N ALA A 289 -21.43 -12.85 -14.90
CA ALA A 289 -22.74 -13.50 -14.67
C ALA A 289 -23.07 -14.59 -15.70
N ASP A 290 -22.48 -14.53 -16.88
CA ASP A 290 -22.62 -15.53 -17.94
C ASP A 290 -21.74 -16.78 -17.72
N GLY A 291 -20.96 -16.82 -16.60
CA GLY A 291 -20.01 -17.88 -16.28
C GLY A 291 -18.64 -17.70 -16.94
N THR A 292 -18.45 -16.69 -17.78
CA THR A 292 -17.13 -16.40 -18.37
C THR A 292 -16.14 -16.06 -17.26
N THR A 293 -14.94 -16.62 -17.34
CA THR A 293 -13.83 -16.35 -16.41
C THR A 293 -12.59 -15.89 -17.18
N ARG A 294 -11.91 -14.89 -16.64
CA ARG A 294 -10.60 -14.43 -17.13
C ARG A 294 -9.61 -14.32 -15.98
N GLU A 295 -8.35 -14.54 -16.32
CA GLU A 295 -7.22 -14.51 -15.39
C GLU A 295 -6.07 -13.73 -16.02
N ALA A 296 -5.35 -12.97 -15.19
CA ALA A 296 -4.12 -12.30 -15.60
C ALA A 296 -3.19 -12.10 -14.41
N TRP A 297 -1.94 -11.83 -14.72
CA TRP A 297 -0.86 -11.64 -13.78
C TRP A 297 -0.14 -10.32 -14.02
N LEU A 298 0.36 -9.72 -12.94
CA LEU A 298 1.33 -8.64 -13.01
C LEU A 298 2.62 -9.12 -12.38
N ARG A 299 3.73 -8.95 -13.08
CA ARG A 299 5.07 -9.29 -12.63
C ARG A 299 5.84 -8.04 -12.25
N THR A 300 6.55 -8.10 -11.12
CA THR A 300 7.58 -7.10 -10.75
C THR A 300 8.73 -7.79 -10.02
N GLY A 301 9.80 -7.06 -9.74
CA GLY A 301 10.93 -7.54 -8.95
C GLY A 301 10.62 -7.66 -7.46
N ASP A 302 11.45 -7.09 -6.61
CA ASP A 302 11.19 -6.99 -5.17
C ASP A 302 9.95 -6.11 -4.91
N ALA A 303 9.03 -6.58 -4.07
CA ALA A 303 7.78 -5.87 -3.79
C ALA A 303 8.00 -4.52 -3.08
N MET A 304 9.07 -4.39 -2.28
CA MET A 304 9.38 -3.13 -1.60
C MET A 304 10.02 -2.12 -2.56
N ASP A 305 10.88 -2.58 -3.47
CA ASP A 305 11.45 -1.72 -4.52
C ASP A 305 10.33 -1.20 -5.44
N PHE A 306 9.40 -2.07 -5.83
CA PHE A 306 8.23 -1.66 -6.60
C PHE A 306 7.35 -0.68 -5.81
N THR A 307 7.12 -0.90 -4.51
CA THR A 307 6.35 0.00 -3.65
C THR A 307 6.94 1.41 -3.65
N THR A 308 8.25 1.52 -3.47
CA THR A 308 8.91 2.83 -3.44
C THR A 308 8.93 3.49 -4.81
N SER A 309 9.06 2.71 -5.89
CA SER A 309 8.97 3.18 -7.26
C SER A 309 7.57 3.71 -7.59
N ALA A 310 6.52 2.96 -7.23
CA ALA A 310 5.12 3.35 -7.46
C ALA A 310 4.76 4.64 -6.70
N ALA A 311 5.16 4.76 -5.44
CA ALA A 311 4.90 5.96 -4.65
C ALA A 311 5.65 7.18 -5.20
N ALA A 312 6.90 7.02 -5.63
CA ALA A 312 7.68 8.09 -6.24
C ALA A 312 7.08 8.53 -7.58
N GLU A 313 6.70 7.57 -8.44
CA GLU A 313 6.05 7.85 -9.72
C GLU A 313 4.72 8.57 -9.52
N THR A 314 3.89 8.09 -8.59
CA THR A 314 2.63 8.75 -8.19
C THR A 314 2.88 10.20 -7.80
N ALA A 315 3.86 10.44 -6.91
CA ALA A 315 4.16 11.78 -6.41
C ALA A 315 4.67 12.72 -7.52
N VAL A 316 5.51 12.22 -8.43
CA VAL A 316 6.06 13.01 -9.54
C VAL A 316 4.96 13.35 -10.55
N ARG A 317 4.08 12.42 -10.88
CA ARG A 317 2.95 12.67 -11.79
C ARG A 317 1.96 13.68 -11.20
N LEU A 318 1.64 13.55 -9.91
CA LEU A 318 0.81 14.54 -9.20
C LEU A 318 1.46 15.93 -9.19
N ALA A 319 2.78 16.02 -8.99
CA ALA A 319 3.50 17.29 -9.02
C ALA A 319 3.50 17.95 -10.41
N ARG A 320 3.28 17.18 -11.49
CA ARG A 320 3.08 17.67 -12.86
C ARG A 320 1.64 18.06 -13.17
N GLY A 321 0.74 17.93 -12.19
CA GLY A 321 -0.69 18.22 -12.37
C GLY A 321 -1.48 17.09 -13.01
N GLU A 322 -0.89 15.90 -13.13
CA GLU A 322 -1.59 14.69 -13.56
C GLU A 322 -2.47 14.14 -12.42
N GLY A 323 -3.44 13.30 -12.78
CA GLY A 323 -4.31 12.65 -11.79
C GLY A 323 -5.67 13.34 -11.63
N ARG A 324 -6.65 12.53 -11.25
CA ARG A 324 -8.04 12.94 -11.07
C ARG A 324 -8.20 13.64 -9.73
N ARG A 325 -8.93 14.77 -9.68
CA ARG A 325 -9.27 15.45 -8.43
C ARG A 325 -10.19 14.59 -7.57
N GLY A 326 -9.88 14.47 -6.28
CA GLY A 326 -10.59 13.62 -5.34
C GLY A 326 -9.66 12.68 -4.57
N ALA A 327 -10.22 11.70 -3.87
CA ALA A 327 -9.47 10.67 -3.15
C ALA A 327 -9.69 9.31 -3.83
N TYR A 328 -8.59 8.60 -4.10
CA TYR A 328 -8.58 7.38 -4.91
C TYR A 328 -7.52 6.38 -4.46
N THR A 329 -7.64 5.15 -4.97
CA THR A 329 -6.55 4.18 -5.10
C THR A 329 -5.65 4.55 -6.30
N PRO A 330 -4.41 4.04 -6.40
CA PRO A 330 -3.43 4.56 -7.35
C PRO A 330 -3.84 4.45 -8.83
N ALA A 331 -4.33 3.31 -9.27
CA ALA A 331 -4.74 3.16 -10.67
C ALA A 331 -6.04 3.92 -10.99
N CYS A 332 -6.96 4.05 -10.03
CA CYS A 332 -8.13 4.90 -10.17
C CYS A 332 -7.77 6.40 -10.27
N ALA A 333 -6.67 6.84 -9.64
CA ALA A 333 -6.20 8.22 -9.69
C ALA A 333 -5.46 8.58 -10.98
N LEU A 334 -4.56 7.69 -11.44
CA LEU A 334 -3.53 7.98 -12.43
C LEU A 334 -3.54 7.05 -13.66
N GLY A 335 -4.43 6.06 -13.69
CA GLY A 335 -4.50 5.08 -14.75
C GLY A 335 -3.64 3.82 -14.50
N PRO A 336 -3.94 2.72 -15.22
CA PRO A 336 -3.25 1.45 -15.06
C PRO A 336 -1.78 1.49 -15.51
N GLU A 337 -1.40 2.38 -16.41
CA GLU A 337 -0.04 2.59 -16.89
C GLU A 337 0.93 3.04 -15.78
N LEU A 338 0.42 3.47 -14.63
CA LEU A 338 1.23 3.78 -13.45
C LEU A 338 2.09 2.59 -13.02
N ALA A 339 1.58 1.37 -13.11
CA ALA A 339 2.33 0.18 -12.72
C ALA A 339 3.50 -0.12 -13.66
N GLU A 340 3.33 0.07 -14.96
CA GLU A 340 4.42 -0.09 -15.93
C GLU A 340 5.50 0.98 -15.73
N ALA A 341 5.11 2.23 -15.51
CA ALA A 341 6.03 3.33 -15.18
C ALA A 341 6.80 3.08 -13.88
N ALA A 342 6.21 2.34 -12.95
CA ALA A 342 6.86 1.89 -11.72
C ALA A 342 7.73 0.64 -11.88
N GLY A 343 7.74 -0.02 -13.06
CA GLY A 343 8.59 -1.17 -13.39
C GLY A 343 7.89 -2.53 -13.33
N ALA A 344 6.57 -2.58 -13.43
CA ALA A 344 5.81 -3.82 -13.56
C ALA A 344 5.51 -4.18 -15.02
N THR A 345 5.13 -5.43 -15.26
CA THR A 345 4.68 -5.94 -16.57
C THR A 345 3.43 -6.79 -16.39
N ILE A 346 2.38 -6.53 -17.17
CA ILE A 346 1.21 -7.40 -17.21
C ILE A 346 1.53 -8.62 -18.07
N CYS A 347 1.21 -9.80 -17.55
CA CYS A 347 1.40 -11.09 -18.21
C CYS A 347 0.04 -11.77 -18.37
N GLN A 348 -0.23 -12.28 -19.56
CA GLN A 348 -1.34 -13.22 -19.79
C GLN A 348 -0.88 -14.65 -19.46
N PRO A 349 -1.78 -15.54 -19.03
CA PRO A 349 -1.47 -16.93 -18.81
C PRO A 349 -0.95 -17.62 -20.07
#